data_9c9343df17b18dda4df77bc685660396
#
_entry.id   9c9343df17b18dda4df77bc685660396
#
_cell.length_a   1.000
_cell.length_b   1.000
_cell.length_c   1.000
_cell.angle_alpha   90.00
_cell.angle_beta   90.00
_cell.angle_gamma   90.00
#
_symmetry.space_group_name_H-M   'P 1'
#
loop_
_entity.id
_entity.type
_entity.pdbx_description
1 polymer ?
#
loop_
_entity_poly.entity_id
_entity_poly.type
_entity_poly.pdbx_seq_one_letter_code
_entity_poly.pdbx_strand_id
1 'polypeptide(L)'
;NKLNFMEFLRKRTNTNPKKGPIHQKAPSRIVWRTIRGMVPHTTPKGAAAMGRLKCFDGVPVSLNAVKKMVIPDALKAVRLQPRAKYSVLGNIAKECGWTKQDLIDDLEAKRIGKNHSWYLKKVEKPKKEKEALKGNAELEKVNKELEQYGF
;
A
#
# COMPACT_ATOMS: atom_id res chain seq x y z
N ASN A 1 17.23 -13.70 4.73
CA ASN A 1 16.55 -13.22 3.51
C ASN A 1 17.50 -12.49 2.56
N LYS A 2 18.34 -11.53 3.04
CA LYS A 2 19.31 -10.83 2.19
C LYS A 2 20.30 -11.80 1.53
N LEU A 3 20.89 -12.71 2.28
CA LEU A 3 21.83 -13.71 1.75
C LEU A 3 21.18 -14.58 0.66
N ASN A 4 19.97 -15.08 0.89
CA ASN A 4 19.24 -15.88 -0.09
C ASN A 4 18.96 -15.08 -1.38
N PHE A 5 18.66 -13.79 -1.27
CA PHE A 5 18.46 -12.94 -2.44
C PHE A 5 19.77 -12.67 -3.18
N MET A 6 20.86 -12.44 -2.47
CA MET A 6 22.18 -12.29 -3.08
C MET A 6 22.65 -13.59 -3.78
N GLU A 7 22.36 -14.74 -3.20
CA GLU A 7 22.64 -16.04 -3.83
C GLU A 7 21.84 -16.22 -5.12
N PHE A 8 20.58 -15.80 -5.14
CA PHE A 8 19.76 -15.77 -6.35
C PHE A 8 20.38 -14.84 -7.41
N LEU A 9 20.87 -13.65 -7.03
CA LEU A 9 21.52 -12.72 -7.95
C LEU A 9 22.83 -13.27 -8.55
N ARG A 10 23.51 -14.18 -7.87
CA ARG A 10 24.74 -14.82 -8.38
C ARG A 10 24.47 -15.86 -9.47
N LYS A 11 23.27 -16.42 -9.53
CA LYS A 11 22.91 -17.44 -10.53
C LYS A 11 22.80 -16.80 -11.90
N ARG A 12 23.84 -16.97 -12.72
CA ARG A 12 23.89 -16.48 -14.09
C ARG A 12 24.36 -17.59 -15.03
N THR A 13 23.90 -17.55 -16.27
CA THR A 13 24.39 -18.46 -17.32
C THR A 13 25.73 -17.95 -17.84
N ASN A 14 26.78 -18.78 -17.79
CA ASN A 14 28.13 -18.39 -18.21
C ASN A 14 28.24 -18.05 -19.69
N THR A 15 27.61 -18.86 -20.56
CA THR A 15 27.70 -18.72 -22.01
C THR A 15 26.84 -17.62 -22.59
N ASN A 16 25.63 -17.42 -22.05
CA ASN A 16 24.74 -16.35 -22.48
C ASN A 16 23.86 -15.86 -21.32
N PRO A 17 24.31 -14.81 -20.60
CA PRO A 17 23.56 -14.27 -19.46
C PRO A 17 22.16 -13.76 -19.82
N LYS A 18 21.91 -13.36 -21.06
CA LYS A 18 20.58 -12.89 -21.52
C LYS A 18 19.54 -14.01 -21.57
N LYS A 19 19.96 -15.26 -21.74
CA LYS A 19 19.07 -16.45 -21.71
C LYS A 19 18.88 -17.01 -20.29
N GLY A 20 19.65 -16.54 -19.33
CA GLY A 20 19.59 -16.98 -17.93
C GLY A 20 18.45 -16.32 -17.12
N PRO A 21 18.46 -16.50 -15.81
CA PRO A 21 17.49 -15.90 -14.90
C PRO A 21 17.48 -14.38 -15.01
N ILE A 22 16.28 -13.78 -15.04
CA ILE A 22 16.10 -12.33 -15.00
C ILE A 22 16.00 -11.90 -13.54
N HIS A 23 16.98 -11.12 -13.08
CA HIS A 23 17.06 -10.62 -11.70
C HIS A 23 16.40 -9.25 -11.60
N GLN A 24 15.11 -9.23 -11.24
CA GLN A 24 14.40 -7.99 -10.99
C GLN A 24 14.65 -7.53 -9.56
N LYS A 25 15.07 -6.27 -9.39
CA LYS A 25 15.48 -5.69 -8.11
C LYS A 25 14.40 -4.84 -7.46
N ALA A 26 13.40 -4.37 -8.23
CA ALA A 26 12.29 -3.58 -7.70
C ALA A 26 11.46 -4.38 -6.70
N PRO A 27 11.07 -3.81 -5.54
CA PRO A 27 10.28 -4.49 -4.52
C PRO A 27 8.97 -5.08 -5.05
N SER A 28 8.24 -4.33 -5.88
CA SER A 28 7.00 -4.79 -6.51
C SER A 28 7.22 -6.06 -7.34
N ARG A 29 8.33 -6.15 -8.05
CA ARG A 29 8.65 -7.32 -8.89
C ARG A 29 9.13 -8.52 -8.07
N ILE A 30 9.80 -8.28 -6.96
CA ILE A 30 10.19 -9.35 -6.02
C ILE A 30 8.93 -9.98 -5.43
N VAL A 31 7.97 -9.18 -4.96
CA VAL A 31 6.68 -9.67 -4.43
C VAL A 31 5.90 -10.43 -5.51
N TRP A 32 5.78 -9.87 -6.70
CA TRP A 32 5.09 -10.51 -7.81
C TRP A 32 5.69 -11.88 -8.14
N ARG A 33 7.01 -11.98 -8.19
CA ARG A 33 7.71 -13.25 -8.44
C ARG A 33 7.52 -14.27 -7.32
N THR A 34 7.50 -13.81 -6.07
CA THR A 34 7.22 -14.68 -4.90
C THR A 34 5.82 -15.26 -4.98
N ILE A 35 4.82 -14.44 -5.28
CA ILE A 35 3.43 -14.89 -5.44
C ILE A 35 3.29 -15.85 -6.62
N ARG A 36 3.99 -15.58 -7.74
CA ARG A 36 3.99 -16.48 -8.89
C ARG A 36 4.44 -17.90 -8.51
N GLY A 37 5.45 -18.02 -7.65
CA GLY A 37 5.92 -19.32 -7.17
C GLY A 37 4.90 -20.08 -6.31
N MET A 38 3.92 -19.39 -5.74
CA MET A 38 2.87 -19.97 -4.90
C MET A 38 1.59 -20.33 -5.67
N VAL A 39 1.47 -19.85 -6.91
CA VAL A 39 0.30 -20.04 -7.78
C VAL A 39 0.69 -20.97 -8.93
N PRO A 40 -0.20 -21.90 -9.38
CA PRO A 40 0.06 -22.76 -10.54
C PRO A 40 0.01 -21.96 -11.85
N HIS A 41 0.99 -21.07 -12.05
CA HIS A 41 1.03 -20.08 -13.13
C HIS A 41 1.20 -20.67 -14.54
N THR A 42 1.56 -21.95 -14.65
CA THR A 42 1.66 -22.67 -15.92
C THR A 42 0.31 -23.13 -16.47
N THR A 43 -0.72 -23.19 -15.62
CA THR A 43 -2.09 -23.50 -16.04
C THR A 43 -2.82 -22.25 -16.52
N PRO A 44 -3.84 -22.38 -17.42
CA PRO A 44 -4.63 -21.24 -17.89
C PRO A 44 -5.28 -20.44 -16.74
N LYS A 45 -5.80 -21.16 -15.74
CA LYS A 45 -6.41 -20.55 -14.53
C LYS A 45 -5.39 -19.76 -13.70
N GLY A 46 -4.20 -20.32 -13.48
CA GLY A 46 -3.12 -19.66 -12.76
C GLY A 46 -2.54 -18.48 -13.54
N ALA A 47 -2.40 -18.58 -14.85
CA ALA A 47 -1.98 -17.47 -15.71
C ALA A 47 -2.97 -16.30 -15.65
N ALA A 48 -4.27 -16.58 -15.72
CA ALA A 48 -5.32 -15.57 -15.54
C ALA A 48 -5.27 -14.91 -14.15
N ALA A 49 -5.02 -15.68 -13.09
CA ALA A 49 -4.84 -15.16 -11.73
C ALA A 49 -3.63 -14.20 -11.64
N MET A 50 -2.50 -14.57 -12.23
CA MET A 50 -1.31 -13.70 -12.30
C MET A 50 -1.53 -12.45 -13.15
N GLY A 51 -2.35 -12.51 -14.19
CA GLY A 51 -2.77 -11.34 -14.99
C GLY A 51 -3.58 -10.32 -14.16
N ARG A 52 -4.36 -10.77 -13.20
CA ARG A 52 -5.11 -9.89 -12.29
C ARG A 52 -4.26 -9.27 -11.20
N LEU A 53 -3.11 -9.85 -10.88
CA LEU A 53 -2.20 -9.32 -9.87
C LEU A 53 -1.41 -8.14 -10.42
N LYS A 54 -1.54 -6.98 -9.79
CA LYS A 54 -0.76 -5.78 -10.08
C LYS A 54 -0.04 -5.32 -8.81
N CYS A 55 1.27 -5.20 -8.89
CA CYS A 55 2.11 -4.73 -7.80
C CYS A 55 2.76 -3.39 -8.19
N PHE A 56 2.74 -2.44 -7.27
CA PHE A 56 3.28 -1.09 -7.49
C PHE A 56 4.29 -0.74 -6.41
N ASP A 57 5.31 0.02 -6.79
CA ASP A 57 6.24 0.64 -5.86
C ASP A 57 5.69 2.03 -5.51
N GLY A 58 5.21 2.22 -4.28
CA GLY A 58 4.43 3.38 -3.88
C GLY A 58 2.96 3.33 -4.36
N VAL A 59 2.20 4.37 -4.10
CA VAL A 59 0.79 4.45 -4.51
C VAL A 59 0.65 5.27 -5.80
N PRO A 60 0.23 4.67 -6.93
CA PRO A 60 0.01 5.40 -8.17
C PRO A 60 -1.19 6.35 -8.04
N VAL A 61 -1.16 7.43 -8.82
CA VAL A 61 -2.20 8.48 -8.80
C VAL A 61 -3.61 7.92 -9.03
N SER A 62 -3.74 6.97 -9.94
CA SER A 62 -5.02 6.31 -10.25
C SER A 62 -5.65 5.57 -9.05
N LEU A 63 -4.83 5.10 -8.11
CA LEU A 63 -5.28 4.38 -6.93
C LEU A 63 -5.31 5.24 -5.66
N ASN A 64 -4.98 6.52 -5.75
CA ASN A 64 -4.91 7.38 -4.57
C ASN A 64 -6.29 7.57 -3.90
N ALA A 65 -7.34 7.75 -4.70
CA ALA A 65 -8.71 7.90 -4.21
C ALA A 65 -9.39 6.59 -3.80
N VAL A 66 -8.86 5.44 -4.22
CA VAL A 66 -9.45 4.13 -3.91
C VAL A 66 -9.15 3.77 -2.46
N LYS A 67 -10.17 3.28 -1.73
CA LYS A 67 -10.01 2.79 -0.36
C LYS A 67 -9.04 1.60 -0.33
N LYS A 68 -8.01 1.67 0.49
CA LYS A 68 -7.05 0.59 0.71
C LYS A 68 -7.58 -0.33 1.80
N MET A 69 -7.46 -1.62 1.57
CA MET A 69 -7.83 -2.65 2.54
C MET A 69 -6.58 -3.37 3.03
N VAL A 70 -6.55 -3.68 4.31
CA VAL A 70 -5.49 -4.47 4.93
C VAL A 70 -5.92 -5.93 4.92
N ILE A 71 -4.99 -6.84 4.63
CA ILE A 71 -5.18 -8.29 4.73
C ILE A 71 -4.64 -8.73 6.09
N PRO A 72 -5.50 -9.08 7.07
CA PRO A 72 -5.06 -9.40 8.43
C PRO A 72 -4.07 -10.56 8.47
N ASP A 73 -4.31 -11.59 7.67
CA ASP A 73 -3.45 -12.79 7.60
C ASP A 73 -2.03 -12.53 7.06
N ALA A 74 -1.82 -11.40 6.39
CA ALA A 74 -0.51 -11.00 5.88
C ALA A 74 0.25 -10.07 6.83
N LEU A 75 -0.36 -9.67 7.95
CA LEU A 75 0.28 -8.78 8.90
C LEU A 75 1.36 -9.49 9.72
N LYS A 76 2.50 -8.86 9.84
CA LYS A 76 3.63 -9.35 10.64
C LYS A 76 3.22 -9.66 12.10
N ALA A 77 2.45 -8.80 12.72
CA ALA A 77 2.00 -8.95 14.11
C ALA A 77 1.13 -10.20 14.33
N VAL A 78 0.36 -10.61 13.31
CA VAL A 78 -0.53 -11.77 13.39
C VAL A 78 0.19 -13.07 13.03
N ARG A 79 1.08 -13.03 12.04
CA ARG A 79 1.66 -14.26 11.43
C ARG A 79 3.03 -14.63 11.96
N LEU A 80 3.82 -13.68 12.43
CA LEU A 80 5.17 -13.94 12.92
C LEU A 80 5.20 -14.02 14.44
N GLN A 81 5.99 -14.94 14.96
CA GLN A 81 6.31 -14.97 16.38
C GLN A 81 7.04 -13.68 16.79
N PRO A 82 6.91 -13.18 18.04
CA PRO A 82 7.51 -11.92 18.48
C PRO A 82 9.02 -11.80 18.24
N ARG A 83 9.74 -12.93 18.28
CA ARG A 83 11.20 -12.99 18.06
C ARG A 83 11.59 -13.34 16.62
N ALA A 84 10.64 -13.53 15.71
CA ALA A 84 10.94 -13.90 14.34
C ALA A 84 11.64 -12.76 13.60
N LYS A 85 12.77 -13.08 12.96
CA LYS A 85 13.52 -12.13 12.14
C LYS A 85 12.78 -11.91 10.82
N TYR A 86 12.66 -10.67 10.41
CA TYR A 86 12.05 -10.28 9.13
C TYR A 86 12.94 -9.26 8.42
N SER A 87 12.68 -9.04 7.14
CA SER A 87 13.39 -8.06 6.33
C SER A 87 12.40 -7.23 5.52
N VAL A 88 12.64 -5.93 5.45
CA VAL A 88 11.87 -5.02 4.60
C VAL A 88 12.42 -5.10 3.18
N LEU A 89 11.57 -5.39 2.20
CA LEU A 89 11.99 -5.58 0.81
C LEU A 89 12.62 -4.33 0.20
N GLY A 90 12.13 -3.14 0.54
CA GLY A 90 12.73 -1.88 0.10
C GLY A 90 14.21 -1.77 0.49
N ASN A 91 14.55 -2.14 1.73
CA ASN A 91 15.93 -2.10 2.21
C ASN A 91 16.81 -3.11 1.45
N ILE A 92 16.32 -4.34 1.25
CA ILE A 92 17.05 -5.35 0.46
C ILE A 92 17.23 -4.85 -0.98
N ALA A 93 16.20 -4.29 -1.58
CA ALA A 93 16.26 -3.77 -2.95
C ALA A 93 17.30 -2.64 -3.08
N LYS A 94 17.31 -1.68 -2.15
CA LYS A 94 18.29 -0.58 -2.09
C LYS A 94 19.71 -1.12 -1.99
N GLU A 95 19.97 -2.06 -1.09
CA GLU A 95 21.28 -2.69 -0.90
C GLU A 95 21.73 -3.52 -2.12
N CYS A 96 20.78 -4.08 -2.87
CA CYS A 96 21.06 -4.85 -4.10
C CYS A 96 21.16 -3.98 -5.36
N GLY A 97 21.09 -2.65 -5.22
CA GLY A 97 21.32 -1.70 -6.31
C GLY A 97 20.05 -1.26 -7.03
N TRP A 98 18.89 -1.22 -6.36
CA TRP A 98 17.71 -0.52 -6.84
C TRP A 98 17.79 0.95 -6.39
N THR A 99 17.91 1.85 -7.36
CA THR A 99 18.25 3.27 -7.12
C THR A 99 17.03 4.17 -6.92
N LYS A 100 15.80 3.65 -7.08
CA LYS A 100 14.58 4.48 -7.08
C LYS A 100 13.89 4.57 -5.72
N GLN A 101 14.48 4.03 -4.64
CA GLN A 101 13.88 4.05 -3.31
C GLN A 101 13.67 5.49 -2.83
N ASP A 102 14.69 6.33 -2.89
CA ASP A 102 14.64 7.70 -2.39
C ASP A 102 13.56 8.53 -3.14
N LEU A 103 13.45 8.33 -4.46
CA LEU A 103 12.38 8.96 -5.25
C LEU A 103 10.98 8.52 -4.80
N ILE A 104 10.78 7.24 -4.51
CA ILE A 104 9.49 6.72 -4.03
C ILE A 104 9.17 7.28 -2.65
N ASP A 105 10.15 7.34 -1.76
CA ASP A 105 9.99 7.88 -0.41
C ASP A 105 9.57 9.36 -0.45
N ASP A 106 10.17 10.17 -1.33
CA ASP A 106 9.78 11.57 -1.55
C ASP A 106 8.36 11.71 -2.10
N LEU A 107 7.99 10.88 -3.07
CA LEU A 107 6.65 10.89 -3.65
C LEU A 107 5.59 10.47 -2.63
N GLU A 108 5.87 9.45 -1.81
CA GLU A 108 4.98 9.00 -0.74
C GLU A 108 4.84 10.05 0.36
N ALA A 109 5.91 10.71 0.77
CA ALA A 109 5.85 11.82 1.73
C ALA A 109 4.93 12.94 1.23
N LYS A 110 5.07 13.34 -0.05
CA LYS A 110 4.20 14.34 -0.70
C LYS A 110 2.74 13.87 -0.76
N ARG A 111 2.50 12.61 -1.09
CA ARG A 111 1.16 12.02 -1.12
C ARG A 111 0.50 12.03 0.26
N ILE A 112 1.21 11.58 1.27
CA ILE A 112 0.74 11.54 2.67
C ILE A 112 0.40 12.95 3.14
N GLY A 113 1.26 13.96 2.87
CA GLY A 113 1.00 15.35 3.22
C GLY A 113 -0.28 15.91 2.59
N LYS A 114 -0.49 15.65 1.29
CA LYS A 114 -1.73 16.05 0.58
C LYS A 114 -2.97 15.36 1.15
N ASN A 115 -2.88 14.05 1.43
CA ASN A 115 -4.01 13.29 2.00
C ASN A 115 -4.34 13.77 3.41
N HIS A 116 -3.33 14.09 4.22
CA HIS A 116 -3.52 14.64 5.56
C HIS A 116 -4.20 16.02 5.52
N SER A 117 -3.75 16.91 4.66
CA SER A 117 -4.37 18.23 4.46
C SER A 117 -5.84 18.10 4.02
N TRP A 118 -6.13 17.18 3.12
CA TRP A 118 -7.51 16.90 2.70
C TRP A 118 -8.36 16.35 3.84
N TYR A 119 -7.80 15.44 4.64
CA TYR A 119 -8.48 14.87 5.81
C TYR A 119 -8.82 15.95 6.85
N LEU A 120 -7.89 16.85 7.15
CA LEU A 120 -8.14 17.96 8.07
C LEU A 120 -9.31 18.84 7.58
N LYS A 121 -9.30 19.24 6.30
CA LYS A 121 -10.40 20.00 5.69
C LYS A 121 -11.73 19.26 5.78
N LYS A 122 -11.73 17.94 5.55
CA LYS A 122 -12.94 17.10 5.67
C LYS A 122 -13.48 17.03 7.09
N VAL A 123 -12.60 16.99 8.10
CA VAL A 123 -13.01 16.95 9.52
C VAL A 123 -13.45 18.33 10.02
N GLU A 124 -12.81 19.42 9.56
CA GLU A 124 -13.15 20.79 9.95
C GLU A 124 -14.49 21.26 9.37
N LYS A 125 -14.78 20.86 8.13
CA LYS A 125 -16.00 21.29 7.43
C LYS A 125 -17.29 20.99 8.24
N PRO A 126 -17.57 19.75 8.68
CA PRO A 126 -18.76 19.46 9.47
C PRO A 126 -18.74 20.10 10.87
N LYS A 127 -17.55 20.39 11.44
CA LYS A 127 -17.48 21.14 12.70
C LYS A 127 -17.92 22.59 12.51
N LYS A 128 -17.41 23.26 11.47
CA LYS A 128 -17.81 24.63 11.12
C LYS A 128 -19.29 24.73 10.77
N GLU A 129 -19.81 23.73 10.04
CA GLU A 129 -21.26 23.63 9.73
C GLU A 129 -22.09 23.48 11.00
N LYS A 130 -21.69 22.60 11.93
CA LYS A 130 -22.38 22.44 13.22
C LYS A 130 -22.29 23.71 14.10
N GLU A 131 -21.17 24.40 14.10
CA GLU A 131 -21.02 25.67 14.84
C GLU A 131 -21.88 26.76 14.23
N ALA A 132 -21.95 26.88 12.90
CA ALA A 132 -22.82 27.82 12.20
C ALA A 132 -24.30 27.52 12.45
N LEU A 133 -24.68 26.25 12.54
CA LEU A 133 -26.06 25.83 12.85
C LEU A 133 -26.46 26.15 14.31
N LYS A 134 -25.53 26.05 15.27
CA LYS A 134 -25.79 26.42 16.67
C LYS A 134 -26.07 27.90 16.89
N GLY A 135 -25.58 28.78 16.02
CA GLY A 135 -25.84 30.22 16.07
C GLY A 135 -27.13 30.66 15.35
N ASN A 136 -27.90 29.75 14.82
CA ASN A 136 -29.10 30.07 14.06
C ASN A 136 -30.35 30.01 14.97
N ALA A 137 -30.88 31.18 15.33
CA ALA A 137 -32.04 31.32 16.23
C ALA A 137 -33.32 30.61 15.70
N GLU A 138 -33.44 30.44 14.40
CA GLU A 138 -34.59 29.73 13.78
C GLU A 138 -34.48 28.22 14.05
N LEU A 139 -33.29 27.65 13.95
CA LEU A 139 -33.01 26.24 14.26
C LEU A 139 -33.24 25.91 15.74
N GLU A 140 -32.89 26.84 16.62
CA GLU A 140 -33.16 26.65 18.08
C GLU A 140 -34.65 26.63 18.38
N LYS A 141 -35.46 27.44 17.69
CA LYS A 141 -36.92 27.39 17.82
C LYS A 141 -37.49 26.05 17.34
N VAL A 142 -37.08 25.61 16.16
CA VAL A 142 -37.51 24.33 15.60
C VAL A 142 -37.08 23.15 16.49
N ASN A 143 -35.90 23.17 17.03
CA ASN A 143 -35.42 22.13 17.94
C ASN A 143 -36.24 22.10 19.25
N LYS A 144 -36.61 23.26 19.80
CA LYS A 144 -37.48 23.32 20.96
C LYS A 144 -38.89 22.79 20.69
N GLU A 145 -39.39 23.02 19.47
CA GLU A 145 -40.66 22.44 19.06
C GLU A 145 -40.57 20.92 18.88
N LEU A 146 -39.48 20.42 18.30
CA LEU A 146 -39.22 18.98 18.15
C LEU A 146 -39.07 18.26 19.49
N GLU A 147 -38.41 18.88 20.49
CA GLU A 147 -38.30 18.33 21.81
C GLU A 147 -39.64 18.11 22.50
N GLN A 148 -40.67 18.96 22.20
CA GLN A 148 -42.04 18.76 22.68
C GLN A 148 -42.73 17.51 22.12
N TYR A 149 -42.26 17.05 20.95
CA TYR A 149 -42.76 15.84 20.28
C TYR A 149 -41.90 14.61 20.54
N GLY A 150 -40.83 14.72 21.38
CA GLY A 150 -40.00 13.61 21.78
C GLY A 150 -38.88 13.25 20.78
N PHE A 151 -38.48 14.19 19.91
CA PHE A 151 -37.36 14.05 18.97
C PHE A 151 -36.12 14.80 19.41
#